data_789fd4c64f4be10b386a8a4f78c27fb9
#
_entry.id   789fd4c64f4be10b386a8a4f78c27fb9
#
_cell.length_a   1.000
_cell.length_b   1.000
_cell.length_c   1.000
_cell.angle_alpha   90.00
_cell.angle_beta   90.00
_cell.angle_gamma   90.00
#
_symmetry.space_group_name_H-M   'P 1'
#
loop_
_entity.id
_entity.type
_entity.pdbx_description
1 polymer ?
#
loop_
_entity_poly.entity_id
_entity_poly.type
_entity_poly.pdbx_seq_one_letter_code
_entity_poly.pdbx_strand_id
1 'polypeptide(L)'
;MARFCFSAFADEAAPDLAGQTAALLRCGIRQIEPRSIGGPLLAKSEEELTQIRHCLDGAGITVSSYGSPIGKSPIDAPFDDCLRDFEKALTVCRILGTARMRIFGFYVTEERKADCRGEVMRRLAALAERADAEGITLCVENETAVFGQNPPEMRDILATVPCLRGIFDAANYVQNDADPL
;
A
#
# COMPACT_ATOMS: atom_id res chain seq x y z
N MET A 1 -0.22 10.55 25.42
CA MET A 1 0.98 10.03 24.77
C MET A 1 0.56 9.20 23.55
N ALA A 2 1.13 9.45 22.37
CA ALA A 2 0.92 8.60 21.21
C ALA A 2 1.46 7.20 21.51
N ARG A 3 0.64 6.16 21.22
CA ARG A 3 1.08 4.77 21.31
C ARG A 3 1.48 4.33 19.89
N PHE A 4 2.72 3.92 19.73
CA PHE A 4 3.17 3.28 18.49
C PHE A 4 2.92 1.78 18.58
N CYS A 5 2.44 1.20 17.47
CA CYS A 5 2.34 -0.24 17.29
C CYS A 5 3.30 -0.64 16.17
N PHE A 6 4.06 -1.72 16.39
CA PHE A 6 4.93 -2.28 15.36
C PHE A 6 4.13 -3.18 14.42
N SER A 7 4.31 -2.96 13.12
CA SER A 7 3.89 -3.85 12.04
C SER A 7 5.08 -4.15 11.16
N ALA A 8 5.05 -5.21 10.36
CA ALA A 8 6.18 -5.56 9.50
C ALA A 8 5.74 -6.13 8.14
N PHE A 9 6.58 -5.91 7.14
CA PHE A 9 6.60 -6.65 5.87
C PHE A 9 7.28 -8.00 6.11
N ALA A 10 6.51 -8.98 6.59
CA ALA A 10 7.07 -10.26 7.04
C ALA A 10 7.54 -11.18 5.88
N ASP A 11 7.20 -10.83 4.64
CA ASP A 11 7.72 -11.49 3.43
C ASP A 11 9.23 -11.29 3.23
N GLU A 12 9.84 -10.31 3.92
CA GLU A 12 11.30 -10.15 3.98
C GLU A 12 11.98 -11.20 4.89
N ALA A 13 11.23 -11.80 5.81
CA ALA A 13 11.75 -12.83 6.70
C ALA A 13 11.52 -14.26 6.17
N ALA A 14 10.41 -14.49 5.45
CA ALA A 14 10.06 -15.80 4.89
C ALA A 14 9.04 -15.66 3.75
N PRO A 15 9.08 -16.57 2.74
CA PRO A 15 8.14 -16.49 1.62
C PRO A 15 6.73 -16.99 1.95
N ASP A 16 6.58 -17.88 2.91
CA ASP A 16 5.31 -18.54 3.26
C ASP A 16 4.72 -18.04 4.56
N LEU A 17 3.41 -18.29 4.75
CA LEU A 17 2.65 -17.80 5.90
C LEU A 17 3.19 -18.32 7.24
N ALA A 18 3.61 -19.59 7.30
CA ALA A 18 4.09 -20.18 8.55
C ALA A 18 5.41 -19.53 9.01
N GLY A 19 6.36 -19.34 8.08
CA GLY A 19 7.61 -18.65 8.33
C GLY A 19 7.42 -17.19 8.72
N GLN A 20 6.54 -16.47 8.01
CA GLN A 20 6.20 -15.08 8.31
C GLN A 20 5.59 -14.94 9.71
N THR A 21 4.61 -15.78 10.03
CA THR A 21 3.98 -15.83 11.35
C THR A 21 4.99 -16.13 12.46
N ALA A 22 5.85 -17.13 12.26
CA ALA A 22 6.88 -17.47 13.22
C ALA A 22 7.89 -16.33 13.45
N ALA A 23 8.28 -15.61 12.40
CA ALA A 23 9.18 -14.46 12.50
C ALA A 23 8.56 -13.32 13.32
N LEU A 24 7.31 -12.96 13.01
CA LEU A 24 6.57 -11.93 13.75
C LEU A 24 6.46 -12.27 15.25
N LEU A 25 6.06 -13.51 15.57
CA LEU A 25 5.90 -13.96 16.95
C LEU A 25 7.21 -13.95 17.74
N ARG A 26 8.34 -14.37 17.10
CA ARG A 26 9.67 -14.28 17.72
C ARG A 26 10.08 -12.85 18.07
N CYS A 27 9.68 -11.88 17.23
CA CYS A 27 9.95 -10.46 17.46
C CYS A 27 8.92 -9.78 18.39
N GLY A 28 7.91 -10.49 18.89
CA GLY A 28 6.83 -9.92 19.70
C GLY A 28 5.88 -8.99 18.90
N ILE A 29 5.90 -9.06 17.57
CA ILE A 29 5.07 -8.24 16.68
C ILE A 29 3.73 -8.96 16.47
N ARG A 30 2.64 -8.23 16.60
CA ARG A 30 1.27 -8.75 16.48
C ARG A 30 0.49 -8.11 15.33
N GLN A 31 1.18 -7.36 14.47
CA GLN A 31 0.59 -6.76 13.27
C GLN A 31 1.46 -7.07 12.06
N ILE A 32 0.79 -7.34 10.95
CA ILE A 32 1.44 -7.57 9.65
C ILE A 32 0.89 -6.57 8.63
N GLU A 33 1.77 -6.10 7.75
CA GLU A 33 1.41 -5.45 6.50
C GLU A 33 1.79 -6.37 5.34
N PRO A 34 0.91 -7.29 4.92
CA PRO A 34 1.24 -8.29 3.92
C PRO A 34 1.30 -7.67 2.51
N ARG A 35 2.37 -8.01 1.77
CA ARG A 35 2.55 -7.76 0.33
C ARG A 35 2.42 -9.07 -0.45
N SER A 36 3.11 -10.09 0.05
CA SER A 36 3.20 -11.42 -0.55
C SER A 36 3.18 -12.50 0.53
N ILE A 37 2.40 -13.54 0.34
CA ILE A 37 2.36 -14.76 1.18
C ILE A 37 2.25 -15.95 0.24
N GLY A 38 3.38 -16.63 -0.03
CA GLY A 38 3.42 -17.67 -1.05
C GLY A 38 3.05 -17.14 -2.45
N GLY A 39 3.42 -15.90 -2.74
CA GLY A 39 3.08 -15.15 -3.95
C GLY A 39 2.25 -13.90 -3.68
N PRO A 40 2.07 -13.03 -4.71
CA PRO A 40 1.35 -11.77 -4.59
C PRO A 40 -0.11 -11.99 -4.15
N LEU A 41 -0.60 -11.17 -3.21
CA LEU A 41 -1.98 -11.30 -2.71
C LEU A 41 -3.05 -11.02 -3.79
N LEU A 42 -2.76 -10.14 -4.75
CA LEU A 42 -3.66 -9.88 -5.88
C LEU A 42 -3.91 -11.09 -6.79
N ALA A 43 -3.03 -12.10 -6.76
CA ALA A 43 -3.14 -13.30 -7.56
C ALA A 43 -3.86 -14.45 -6.84
N LYS A 44 -4.22 -14.26 -5.57
CA LYS A 44 -4.85 -15.30 -4.74
C LYS A 44 -6.36 -15.32 -4.91
N SER A 45 -6.94 -16.52 -4.78
CA SER A 45 -8.39 -16.69 -4.71
C SER A 45 -8.94 -16.21 -3.35
N GLU A 46 -10.25 -15.98 -3.28
CA GLU A 46 -10.90 -15.60 -2.03
C GLU A 46 -10.79 -16.68 -0.96
N GLU A 47 -10.78 -17.96 -1.36
CA GLU A 47 -10.56 -19.10 -0.47
C GLU A 47 -9.16 -19.08 0.13
N GLU A 48 -8.12 -18.83 -0.67
CA GLU A 48 -6.74 -18.70 -0.18
C GLU A 48 -6.59 -17.51 0.78
N LEU A 49 -7.18 -16.36 0.45
CA LEU A 49 -7.18 -15.19 1.32
C LEU A 49 -7.91 -15.45 2.65
N THR A 50 -9.03 -16.18 2.60
CA THR A 50 -9.78 -16.58 3.79
C THR A 50 -8.97 -17.53 4.68
N GLN A 51 -8.25 -18.47 4.09
CA GLN A 51 -7.34 -19.36 4.83
C GLN A 51 -6.20 -18.58 5.50
N ILE A 52 -5.59 -17.62 4.78
CA ILE A 52 -4.57 -16.72 5.34
C ILE A 52 -5.14 -15.96 6.54
N ARG A 53 -6.34 -15.40 6.40
CA ARG A 53 -7.02 -14.67 7.49
C ARG A 53 -7.20 -15.55 8.71
N HIS A 54 -7.75 -16.76 8.55
CA HIS A 54 -7.97 -17.69 9.66
C HIS A 54 -6.66 -18.08 10.37
N CYS A 55 -5.58 -18.31 9.61
CA CYS A 55 -4.27 -18.62 10.20
C CYS A 55 -3.71 -17.44 11.00
N LEU A 56 -3.81 -16.22 10.49
CA LEU A 56 -3.37 -15.02 11.20
C LEU A 56 -4.17 -14.80 12.49
N ASP A 57 -5.50 -14.95 12.43
CA ASP A 57 -6.38 -14.84 13.58
C ASP A 57 -6.05 -15.89 14.65
N GLY A 58 -5.82 -17.14 14.24
CA GLY A 58 -5.41 -18.23 15.13
C GLY A 58 -4.07 -17.97 15.81
N ALA A 59 -3.17 -17.21 15.16
CA ALA A 59 -1.88 -16.78 15.71
C ALA A 59 -1.98 -15.50 16.56
N GLY A 60 -3.13 -14.85 16.62
CA GLY A 60 -3.31 -13.55 17.28
C GLY A 60 -2.59 -12.41 16.57
N ILE A 61 -2.48 -12.47 15.23
CA ILE A 61 -1.89 -11.45 14.39
C ILE A 61 -2.98 -10.73 13.58
N THR A 62 -2.99 -9.41 13.63
CA THR A 62 -3.94 -8.59 12.87
C THR A 62 -3.27 -7.95 11.65
N VAL A 63 -4.04 -7.69 10.60
CA VAL A 63 -3.55 -6.96 9.41
C VAL A 63 -3.70 -5.47 9.64
N SER A 64 -2.59 -4.75 9.71
CA SER A 64 -2.56 -3.29 9.95
C SER A 64 -2.95 -2.49 8.72
N SER A 65 -2.46 -2.94 7.55
CA SER A 65 -2.67 -2.35 6.24
C SER A 65 -2.39 -3.42 5.19
N TYR A 66 -2.97 -3.32 4.01
CA TYR A 66 -2.56 -4.12 2.86
C TYR A 66 -1.49 -3.37 2.05
N GLY A 67 -0.29 -3.95 1.94
CA GLY A 67 0.82 -3.42 1.15
C GLY A 67 0.64 -3.66 -0.34
N SER A 68 -0.37 -3.04 -0.97
CA SER A 68 -0.73 -3.27 -2.36
C SER A 68 0.29 -2.67 -3.34
N PRO A 69 0.37 -3.17 -4.60
CA PRO A 69 1.17 -2.57 -5.66
C PRO A 69 0.39 -1.52 -6.47
N ILE A 70 -0.81 -1.14 -6.08
CA ILE A 70 -1.65 -0.19 -6.83
C ILE A 70 -0.92 1.15 -7.00
N GLY A 71 -0.89 1.63 -8.25
CA GLY A 71 -0.13 2.83 -8.62
C GLY A 71 1.33 2.56 -9.02
N LYS A 72 1.86 1.34 -8.89
CA LYS A 72 3.14 0.93 -9.51
C LYS A 72 2.93 0.52 -10.97
N SER A 73 2.37 1.42 -11.76
CA SER A 73 2.17 1.28 -13.21
C SER A 73 2.46 2.60 -13.91
N PRO A 74 2.87 2.58 -15.21
CA PRO A 74 3.06 3.81 -15.96
C PRO A 74 1.80 4.67 -16.01
N ILE A 75 1.95 5.99 -15.91
CA ILE A 75 0.82 6.92 -16.02
C ILE A 75 0.11 6.82 -17.37
N ASP A 76 0.82 6.41 -18.42
CA ASP A 76 0.27 6.24 -19.76
C ASP A 76 -0.49 4.91 -19.95
N ALA A 77 -0.39 3.97 -19.01
CA ALA A 77 -1.16 2.74 -19.05
C ALA A 77 -2.66 3.03 -18.90
N PRO A 78 -3.54 2.23 -19.54
CA PRO A 78 -4.99 2.39 -19.40
C PRO A 78 -5.40 2.37 -17.92
N PHE A 79 -6.14 3.39 -17.49
CA PHE A 79 -6.56 3.48 -16.09
C PHE A 79 -7.53 2.35 -15.70
N ASP A 80 -8.29 1.83 -16.65
CA ASP A 80 -9.19 0.69 -16.44
C ASP A 80 -8.46 -0.57 -15.98
N ASP A 81 -7.20 -0.77 -16.38
CA ASP A 81 -6.37 -1.88 -15.91
C ASP A 81 -6.07 -1.72 -14.42
N CYS A 82 -5.67 -0.52 -14.03
CA CYS A 82 -5.46 -0.18 -12.63
C CYS A 82 -6.75 -0.33 -11.81
N LEU A 83 -7.89 0.09 -12.32
CA LEU A 83 -9.19 -0.06 -11.65
C LEU A 83 -9.55 -1.53 -11.43
N ARG A 84 -9.33 -2.41 -12.41
CA ARG A 84 -9.57 -3.86 -12.24
C ARG A 84 -8.73 -4.48 -11.12
N ASP A 85 -7.45 -4.11 -11.06
CA ASP A 85 -6.57 -4.59 -9.98
C ASP A 85 -6.92 -3.95 -8.64
N PHE A 86 -7.40 -2.71 -8.66
CA PHE A 86 -7.87 -2.02 -7.46
C PHE A 86 -9.12 -2.68 -6.85
N GLU A 87 -10.09 -3.13 -7.66
CA GLU A 87 -11.26 -3.87 -7.16
C GLU A 87 -10.84 -5.17 -6.47
N LYS A 88 -9.86 -5.90 -7.03
CA LYS A 88 -9.27 -7.07 -6.35
C LYS A 88 -8.60 -6.66 -5.04
N ALA A 89 -7.87 -5.54 -5.02
CA ALA A 89 -7.21 -5.06 -3.82
C ALA A 89 -8.21 -4.68 -2.71
N LEU A 90 -9.36 -4.10 -3.05
CA LEU A 90 -10.46 -3.87 -2.11
C LEU A 90 -10.98 -5.20 -1.53
N THR A 91 -11.14 -6.23 -2.37
CA THR A 91 -11.51 -7.58 -1.92
C THR A 91 -10.48 -8.17 -0.96
N VAL A 92 -9.17 -8.02 -1.25
CA VAL A 92 -8.09 -8.43 -0.32
C VAL A 92 -8.25 -7.74 1.04
N CYS A 93 -8.47 -6.42 1.06
CA CYS A 93 -8.67 -5.67 2.30
C CYS A 93 -9.87 -6.19 3.10
N ARG A 94 -10.98 -6.44 2.41
CA ARG A 94 -12.23 -6.91 3.02
C ARG A 94 -12.05 -8.27 3.66
N ILE A 95 -11.45 -9.24 2.95
CA ILE A 95 -11.23 -10.60 3.46
C ILE A 95 -10.21 -10.59 4.60
N LEU A 96 -9.10 -9.88 4.45
CA LEU A 96 -8.06 -9.80 5.48
C LEU A 96 -8.45 -8.90 6.67
N GLY A 97 -9.57 -8.18 6.58
CA GLY A 97 -10.13 -7.39 7.67
C GLY A 97 -9.30 -6.17 8.01
N THR A 98 -8.75 -5.48 7.02
CA THR A 98 -8.06 -4.21 7.20
C THR A 98 -8.81 -3.05 6.55
N ALA A 99 -8.82 -1.90 7.22
CA ALA A 99 -9.38 -0.66 6.70
C ALA A 99 -8.32 0.27 6.09
N ARG A 100 -7.12 -0.22 5.81
CA ARG A 100 -6.04 0.57 5.22
C ARG A 100 -5.40 -0.18 4.05
N MET A 101 -5.06 0.57 3.01
CA MET A 101 -4.35 0.06 1.84
C MET A 101 -3.26 1.04 1.42
N ARG A 102 -2.03 0.55 1.26
CA ARG A 102 -0.96 1.31 0.63
C ARG A 102 -1.19 1.39 -0.88
N ILE A 103 -0.91 2.56 -1.45
CA ILE A 103 -0.87 2.81 -2.89
C ILE A 103 0.33 3.70 -3.26
N PHE A 104 0.55 3.92 -4.57
CA PHE A 104 1.62 4.77 -5.10
C PHE A 104 1.08 5.78 -6.13
N GLY A 105 1.91 6.77 -6.48
CA GLY A 105 1.53 7.89 -7.34
C GLY A 105 1.79 7.70 -8.84
N PHE A 106 1.83 6.47 -9.34
CA PHE A 106 2.13 6.09 -10.74
C PHE A 106 3.56 6.42 -11.20
N TYR A 107 4.12 5.58 -12.06
CA TYR A 107 5.43 5.85 -12.66
C TYR A 107 5.34 7.01 -13.65
N VAL A 108 6.15 8.05 -13.42
CA VAL A 108 6.26 9.24 -14.25
C VAL A 108 7.74 9.65 -14.31
N THR A 109 8.27 9.84 -15.51
CA THR A 109 9.65 10.36 -15.64
C THR A 109 9.73 11.81 -15.18
N GLU A 110 10.90 12.23 -14.69
CA GLU A 110 11.10 13.55 -14.07
C GLU A 110 10.65 14.70 -15.00
N GLU A 111 10.97 14.60 -16.30
CA GLU A 111 10.66 15.62 -17.30
C GLU A 111 9.15 15.77 -17.54
N ARG A 112 8.36 14.73 -17.22
CA ARG A 112 6.92 14.69 -17.48
C ARG A 112 6.08 14.96 -16.25
N LYS A 113 6.68 15.07 -15.08
CA LYS A 113 5.92 15.21 -13.81
C LYS A 113 4.96 16.40 -13.84
N ALA A 114 5.40 17.55 -14.33
CA ALA A 114 4.55 18.75 -14.41
C ALA A 114 3.32 18.53 -15.31
N ASP A 115 3.53 17.92 -16.48
CA ASP A 115 2.46 17.66 -17.45
C ASP A 115 1.50 16.57 -16.98
N CYS A 116 2.00 15.54 -16.28
CA CYS A 116 1.20 14.41 -15.81
C CYS A 116 0.49 14.67 -14.48
N ARG A 117 0.85 15.75 -13.74
CA ARG A 117 0.30 16.04 -12.43
C ARG A 117 -1.23 15.98 -12.39
N GLY A 118 -1.91 16.62 -13.34
CA GLY A 118 -3.38 16.64 -13.39
C GLY A 118 -3.99 15.25 -13.49
N GLU A 119 -3.41 14.39 -14.33
CA GLU A 119 -3.88 13.00 -14.49
C GLU A 119 -3.59 12.15 -13.26
N VAL A 120 -2.42 12.30 -12.63
CA VAL A 120 -2.10 11.62 -11.37
C VAL A 120 -3.13 11.96 -10.29
N MET A 121 -3.41 13.25 -10.08
CA MET A 121 -4.38 13.69 -9.07
C MET A 121 -5.80 13.18 -9.38
N ARG A 122 -6.21 13.19 -10.64
CA ARG A 122 -7.50 12.66 -11.08
C ARG A 122 -7.62 11.15 -10.77
N ARG A 123 -6.58 10.35 -11.07
CA ARG A 123 -6.58 8.91 -10.78
C ARG A 123 -6.59 8.64 -9.30
N LEU A 124 -5.73 9.30 -8.52
CA LEU A 124 -5.69 9.15 -7.07
C LEU A 124 -7.01 9.52 -6.40
N ALA A 125 -7.66 10.59 -6.84
CA ALA A 125 -8.98 10.98 -6.34
C ALA A 125 -10.05 9.93 -6.65
N ALA A 126 -10.07 9.39 -7.87
CA ALA A 126 -11.02 8.35 -8.25
C ALA A 126 -10.82 7.05 -7.45
N LEU A 127 -9.57 6.63 -7.18
CA LEU A 127 -9.28 5.48 -6.31
C LEU A 127 -9.73 5.76 -4.88
N ALA A 128 -9.46 6.96 -4.36
CA ALA A 128 -9.80 7.32 -2.99
C ALA A 128 -11.31 7.38 -2.75
N GLU A 129 -12.09 7.92 -3.70
CA GLU A 129 -13.55 7.93 -3.64
C GLU A 129 -14.13 6.50 -3.59
N ARG A 130 -13.61 5.58 -4.40
CA ARG A 130 -14.05 4.17 -4.38
C ARG A 130 -13.70 3.46 -3.08
N ALA A 131 -12.49 3.71 -2.54
CA ALA A 131 -12.06 3.13 -1.27
C ALA A 131 -12.91 3.64 -0.09
N ASP A 132 -13.20 4.94 -0.08
CA ASP A 132 -14.03 5.57 0.96
C ASP A 132 -15.44 4.97 1.02
N ALA A 133 -16.02 4.67 -0.15
CA ALA A 133 -17.33 4.00 -0.23
C ALA A 133 -17.33 2.59 0.43
N GLU A 134 -16.18 1.96 0.56
CA GLU A 134 -15.98 0.68 1.25
C GLU A 134 -15.37 0.82 2.67
N GLY A 135 -15.22 2.05 3.16
CA GLY A 135 -14.62 2.32 4.46
C GLY A 135 -13.12 2.04 4.54
N ILE A 136 -12.42 2.05 3.39
CA ILE A 136 -10.99 1.81 3.29
C ILE A 136 -10.25 3.13 3.10
N THR A 137 -9.27 3.42 3.96
CA THR A 137 -8.38 4.57 3.83
C THR A 137 -7.19 4.20 2.96
N LEU A 138 -7.00 4.95 1.86
CA LEU A 138 -5.78 4.83 1.05
C LEU A 138 -4.64 5.62 1.65
N CYS A 139 -3.47 4.98 1.71
CA CYS A 139 -2.24 5.57 2.20
C CYS A 139 -1.20 5.58 1.07
N VAL A 140 -0.84 6.77 0.58
CA VAL A 140 0.14 6.92 -0.49
C VAL A 140 1.55 6.93 0.09
N GLU A 141 2.44 6.09 -0.46
CA GLU A 141 3.84 5.98 -0.06
C GLU A 141 4.74 6.74 -1.01
N ASN A 142 5.73 7.46 -0.46
CA ASN A 142 6.81 8.02 -1.26
C ASN A 142 7.72 6.89 -1.75
N GLU A 143 7.94 6.84 -3.08
CA GLU A 143 8.66 5.75 -3.72
C GLU A 143 9.44 6.29 -4.94
N THR A 144 10.50 5.58 -5.31
CA THR A 144 11.34 5.94 -6.47
C THR A 144 10.56 5.85 -7.79
N ALA A 145 10.78 6.81 -8.68
CA ALA A 145 10.23 6.91 -10.03
C ALA A 145 8.71 7.09 -10.12
N VAL A 146 8.01 7.29 -9.01
CA VAL A 146 6.58 7.65 -9.02
C VAL A 146 6.39 9.15 -8.80
N PHE A 147 5.21 9.67 -9.15
CA PHE A 147 4.80 10.99 -8.66
C PHE A 147 4.55 10.88 -7.14
N GLY A 148 5.26 11.69 -6.35
CA GLY A 148 5.31 11.55 -4.89
C GLY A 148 6.65 11.01 -4.38
N GLN A 149 7.67 10.96 -5.24
CA GLN A 149 9.01 10.54 -4.88
C GLN A 149 9.67 11.45 -3.84
N ASN A 150 9.37 12.73 -3.86
CA ASN A 150 9.99 13.75 -3.00
C ASN A 150 8.96 14.46 -2.11
N PRO A 151 9.41 15.17 -1.03
CA PRO A 151 8.51 15.82 -0.10
C PRO A 151 7.58 16.89 -0.70
N PRO A 152 8.00 17.73 -1.68
CA PRO A 152 7.09 18.66 -2.34
C PRO A 152 5.93 17.97 -3.08
N GLU A 153 6.19 16.90 -3.81
CA GLU A 153 5.18 16.13 -4.53
C GLU A 153 4.21 15.43 -3.57
N MET A 154 4.72 14.83 -2.47
CA MET A 154 3.87 14.23 -1.44
C MET A 154 2.97 15.26 -0.77
N ARG A 155 3.47 16.46 -0.46
CA ARG A 155 2.62 17.55 0.05
C ARG A 155 1.55 17.96 -0.96
N ASP A 156 1.89 18.02 -2.24
CA ASP A 156 0.93 18.36 -3.31
C ASP A 156 -0.17 17.31 -3.43
N ILE A 157 0.17 16.00 -3.41
CA ILE A 157 -0.82 14.91 -3.39
C ILE A 157 -1.77 15.07 -2.21
N LEU A 158 -1.24 15.17 -0.99
CA LEU A 158 -2.06 15.21 0.22
C LEU A 158 -2.91 16.49 0.35
N ALA A 159 -2.44 17.60 -0.22
CA ALA A 159 -3.21 18.84 -0.28
C ALA A 159 -4.31 18.80 -1.34
N THR A 160 -4.06 18.15 -2.49
CA THR A 160 -5.00 18.08 -3.61
C THR A 160 -6.07 16.99 -3.41
N VAL A 161 -5.72 15.88 -2.75
CA VAL A 161 -6.62 14.75 -2.49
C VAL A 161 -6.70 14.49 -0.96
N PRO A 162 -7.46 15.30 -0.21
CA PRO A 162 -7.38 15.35 1.26
C PRO A 162 -7.92 14.10 1.99
N CYS A 163 -8.61 13.19 1.30
CA CYS A 163 -9.03 11.90 1.85
C CYS A 163 -7.87 10.87 1.90
N LEU A 164 -6.77 11.09 1.19
CA LEU A 164 -5.57 10.27 1.31
C LEU A 164 -4.83 10.50 2.63
N ARG A 165 -4.02 9.50 3.03
CA ARG A 165 -3.02 9.61 4.09
C ARG A 165 -1.65 9.31 3.53
N GLY A 166 -0.59 9.84 4.15
CA GLY A 166 0.79 9.58 3.74
C GLY A 166 1.37 8.39 4.50
N ILE A 167 2.15 7.57 3.78
CA ILE A 167 3.16 6.70 4.38
C ILE A 167 4.50 7.40 4.19
N PHE A 168 5.24 7.51 5.28
CA PHE A 168 6.57 8.13 5.29
C PHE A 168 7.63 7.02 5.26
N ASP A 169 8.26 6.83 4.11
CA ASP A 169 9.43 5.98 3.96
C ASP A 169 10.69 6.85 3.91
N ALA A 170 11.42 6.90 5.02
CA ALA A 170 12.64 7.69 5.14
C ALA A 170 13.77 7.14 4.23
N ALA A 171 13.83 5.81 4.03
CA ALA A 171 14.86 5.19 3.20
C ALA A 171 14.67 5.59 1.72
N ASN A 172 13.44 5.59 1.23
CA ASN A 172 13.14 6.04 -0.13
C ASN A 172 13.50 7.52 -0.34
N TYR A 173 13.29 8.39 0.64
CA TYR A 173 13.76 9.79 0.51
C TYR A 173 15.27 9.87 0.43
N VAL A 174 16.00 9.18 1.30
CA VAL A 174 17.48 9.16 1.26
C VAL A 174 18.01 8.58 -0.05
N GLN A 175 17.40 7.53 -0.57
CA GLN A 175 17.79 6.93 -1.86
C GLN A 175 17.57 7.88 -3.05
N ASN A 176 16.65 8.83 -2.93
CA ASN A 176 16.33 9.83 -3.95
C ASN A 176 16.97 11.21 -3.65
N ASP A 177 18.04 11.24 -2.85
CA ASP A 177 18.76 12.46 -2.46
C ASP A 177 17.85 13.55 -1.85
N ALA A 178 16.73 13.16 -1.24
CA ALA A 178 15.82 14.07 -0.55
C ALA A 178 16.05 14.02 0.96
N ASP A 179 15.96 15.19 1.62
CA ASP A 179 16.02 15.28 3.07
C ASP A 179 14.70 14.76 3.67
N PRO A 180 14.72 13.73 4.51
CA PRO A 180 13.51 13.18 5.12
C PRO A 180 12.98 14.01 6.30
N LEU A 181 13.72 15.05 6.79
CA LEU A 181 13.39 15.86 7.97
C LEU A 181 12.87 17.25 7.65
#